data_2a71ab33a8975ea27f415c3ca1726636
#
_entry.id   2a71ab33a8975ea27f415c3ca1726636
#
_cell.length_a   1.000
_cell.length_b   1.000
_cell.length_c   1.000
_cell.angle_alpha   90.00
_cell.angle_beta   90.00
_cell.angle_gamma   90.00
#
_symmetry.space_group_name_H-M   'P 1'
#
loop_
_entity.id
_entity.type
_entity.pdbx_description
1 polymer ?
#
loop_
_entity_poly.entity_id
_entity_poly.type
_entity_poly.pdbx_seq_one_letter_code
_entity_poly.pdbx_strand_id
1 'polypeptide(L)'
;MAASPRIRNALTLFSARDCVVCHRVRLVLAAKGVTYELVPVDPGNPPEDLVDLNPYHSVPTLVDRDLVLYAASVVSEYLDERYPHPPLMPVDPLSRARLRLAMLRLEHDWVPHVQAIQHGTKVQAEAGRKRLKELLLG
;
A
#
# COMPACT_ATOMS: atom_id res chain seq x y z
N MET A 1 -18.97 17.51 -8.08
CA MET A 1 -19.45 16.37 -8.89
C MET A 1 -19.85 15.23 -7.99
N ALA A 2 -20.98 14.63 -8.23
CA ALA A 2 -21.43 13.52 -7.39
C ALA A 2 -20.46 12.34 -7.46
N ALA A 3 -20.17 11.73 -6.31
CA ALA A 3 -19.37 10.53 -6.27
C ALA A 3 -20.02 9.44 -7.14
N SER A 4 -19.21 8.66 -7.81
CA SER A 4 -19.71 7.53 -8.60
C SER A 4 -20.55 6.60 -7.72
N PRO A 5 -21.75 6.20 -8.16
CA PRO A 5 -22.62 5.32 -7.37
C PRO A 5 -21.94 4.01 -6.95
N ARG A 6 -20.97 3.55 -7.73
CA ARG A 6 -20.23 2.32 -7.46
C ARG A 6 -19.40 2.36 -6.17
N ILE A 7 -19.06 3.55 -5.69
CA ILE A 7 -18.20 3.72 -4.52
C ILE A 7 -18.96 3.56 -3.20
N ARG A 8 -20.29 3.63 -3.24
CA ARG A 8 -21.12 3.69 -2.02
C ARG A 8 -21.12 2.42 -1.17
N ASN A 9 -21.06 1.25 -1.80
CA ASN A 9 -21.26 -0.04 -1.11
C ASN A 9 -20.11 -1.01 -1.28
N ALA A 10 -19.03 -0.61 -1.92
CA ALA A 10 -17.88 -1.46 -2.20
C ALA A 10 -16.61 -0.77 -1.76
N LEU A 11 -15.63 -1.60 -1.38
CA LEU A 11 -14.28 -1.12 -1.22
C LEU A 11 -13.72 -0.70 -2.56
N THR A 12 -13.07 0.43 -2.60
CA THR A 12 -12.37 0.92 -3.79
C THR A 12 -10.91 1.16 -3.44
N LEU A 13 -10.02 0.58 -4.21
CA LEU A 13 -8.58 0.76 -4.04
C LEU A 13 -8.01 1.47 -5.25
N PHE A 14 -7.42 2.64 -5.03
CA PHE A 14 -6.60 3.34 -6.00
C PHE A 14 -5.18 2.81 -5.89
N SER A 15 -4.66 2.23 -6.96
CA SER A 15 -3.41 1.48 -6.93
C SER A 15 -2.62 1.69 -8.22
N ALA A 16 -1.32 1.88 -8.10
CA ALA A 16 -0.41 1.89 -9.24
C ALA A 16 0.13 0.48 -9.48
N ARG A 17 0.33 0.16 -10.76
CA ARG A 17 0.73 -1.19 -11.18
C ARG A 17 2.05 -1.63 -10.57
N ASP A 18 3.07 -0.77 -10.63
CA ASP A 18 4.44 -1.10 -10.23
C ASP A 18 4.76 -0.62 -8.81
N CYS A 19 3.77 -0.28 -8.03
CA CYS A 19 3.94 0.23 -6.69
C CYS A 19 4.04 -0.93 -5.69
N VAL A 20 5.17 -1.05 -5.01
CA VAL A 20 5.44 -2.11 -4.03
C VAL A 20 4.47 -2.04 -2.85
N VAL A 21 4.22 -0.83 -2.33
CA VAL A 21 3.33 -0.65 -1.19
C VAL A 21 1.86 -0.87 -1.57
N CYS A 22 1.49 -0.55 -2.82
CA CYS A 22 0.17 -0.90 -3.34
C CYS A 22 0.00 -2.42 -3.44
N HIS A 23 1.03 -3.12 -3.88
CA HIS A 23 1.03 -4.58 -3.97
C HIS A 23 0.80 -5.21 -2.59
N ARG A 24 1.44 -4.68 -1.57
CA ARG A 24 1.22 -5.11 -0.19
C ARG A 24 -0.25 -5.03 0.21
N VAL A 25 -0.92 -3.94 -0.10
CA VAL A 25 -2.35 -3.78 0.19
C VAL A 25 -3.19 -4.78 -0.60
N ARG A 26 -2.87 -5.00 -1.87
CA ARG A 26 -3.55 -6.02 -2.68
C ARG A 26 -3.39 -7.42 -2.10
N LEU A 27 -2.22 -7.74 -1.54
CA LEU A 27 -1.99 -9.02 -0.85
C LEU A 27 -2.88 -9.15 0.39
N VAL A 28 -3.02 -8.09 1.16
CA VAL A 28 -3.90 -8.09 2.34
C VAL A 28 -5.35 -8.33 1.91
N LEU A 29 -5.82 -7.64 0.88
CA LEU A 29 -7.18 -7.84 0.36
C LEU A 29 -7.40 -9.26 -0.12
N ALA A 30 -6.42 -9.84 -0.81
CA ALA A 30 -6.47 -11.22 -1.26
C ALA A 30 -6.53 -12.21 -0.08
N ALA A 31 -5.70 -11.99 0.93
CA ALA A 31 -5.70 -12.82 2.13
C ALA A 31 -7.04 -12.76 2.88
N LYS A 32 -7.69 -11.62 2.86
CA LYS A 32 -9.01 -11.44 3.48
C LYS A 32 -10.16 -11.98 2.63
N GLY A 33 -9.91 -12.29 1.36
CA GLY A 33 -10.94 -12.78 0.45
C GLY A 33 -12.03 -11.77 0.17
N VAL A 34 -11.71 -10.50 0.24
CA VAL A 34 -12.69 -9.40 0.10
C VAL A 34 -12.79 -8.96 -1.35
N THR A 35 -14.02 -8.75 -1.80
CA THR A 35 -14.28 -8.17 -3.13
C THR A 35 -14.08 -6.65 -3.07
N TYR A 36 -13.37 -6.12 -4.04
CA TYR A 36 -13.11 -4.68 -4.13
C TYR A 36 -12.99 -4.24 -5.57
N GLU A 37 -13.19 -2.96 -5.81
CA GLU A 37 -12.96 -2.35 -7.09
C GLU A 37 -11.54 -1.78 -7.13
N LEU A 38 -10.77 -2.16 -8.15
CA LEU A 38 -9.43 -1.61 -8.38
C LEU A 38 -9.52 -0.46 -9.37
N VAL A 39 -9.03 0.70 -8.97
CA VAL A 39 -8.88 1.85 -9.87
C VAL A 39 -7.39 2.02 -10.15
N PRO A 40 -6.94 1.71 -11.37
CA PRO A 40 -5.54 1.88 -11.71
C PRO A 40 -5.18 3.35 -11.79
N VAL A 41 -4.02 3.69 -11.26
CA VAL A 41 -3.52 5.07 -11.23
C VAL A 41 -2.18 5.14 -11.93
N ASP A 42 -2.05 6.10 -12.85
CA ASP A 42 -0.76 6.53 -13.36
C ASP A 42 -0.25 7.64 -12.42
N PRO A 43 0.85 7.44 -11.71
CA PRO A 43 1.35 8.45 -10.76
C PRO A 43 1.66 9.80 -11.41
N GLY A 44 2.00 9.80 -12.69
CA GLY A 44 2.25 11.04 -13.44
C GLY A 44 0.97 11.78 -13.83
N ASN A 45 -0.18 11.14 -13.72
CA ASN A 45 -1.46 11.73 -14.09
C ASN A 45 -2.58 11.15 -13.21
N PRO A 46 -2.62 11.52 -11.92
CA PRO A 46 -3.62 10.98 -11.00
C PRO A 46 -5.04 11.39 -11.43
N PRO A 47 -6.03 10.49 -11.29
CA PRO A 47 -7.40 10.81 -11.62
C PRO A 47 -7.97 11.87 -10.69
N GLU A 48 -8.93 12.62 -11.20
CA GLU A 48 -9.56 13.72 -10.46
C GLU A 48 -10.17 13.24 -9.13
N ASP A 49 -10.79 12.08 -9.13
CA ASP A 49 -11.37 11.50 -7.91
C ASP A 49 -10.33 11.29 -6.82
N LEU A 50 -9.14 10.81 -7.19
CA LEU A 50 -8.06 10.63 -6.23
C LEU A 50 -7.56 11.96 -5.67
N VAL A 51 -7.44 12.96 -6.53
CA VAL A 51 -7.00 14.31 -6.13
C VAL A 51 -7.98 14.88 -5.10
N ASP A 52 -9.27 14.69 -5.30
CA ASP A 52 -10.30 15.18 -4.38
C ASP A 52 -10.32 14.43 -3.05
N LEU A 53 -10.04 13.12 -3.07
CA LEU A 53 -10.12 12.27 -1.88
C LEU A 53 -8.87 12.31 -1.01
N ASN A 54 -7.70 12.46 -1.62
CA ASN A 54 -6.42 12.38 -0.93
C ASN A 54 -5.58 13.61 -1.22
N PRO A 55 -5.30 14.46 -0.21
CA PRO A 55 -4.53 15.69 -0.43
C PRO A 55 -3.09 15.45 -0.91
N TYR A 56 -2.55 14.26 -0.68
CA TYR A 56 -1.21 13.89 -1.16
C TYR A 56 -1.21 13.26 -2.55
N HIS A 57 -2.40 12.98 -3.11
CA HIS A 57 -2.57 12.32 -4.42
C HIS A 57 -1.80 11.00 -4.53
N SER A 58 -1.54 10.37 -3.40
CA SER A 58 -0.68 9.19 -3.32
C SER A 58 -1.48 7.90 -3.44
N VAL A 59 -0.80 6.84 -3.79
CA VAL A 59 -1.34 5.48 -3.78
C VAL A 59 -0.53 4.63 -2.80
N PRO A 60 -1.12 3.64 -2.15
CA PRO A 60 -2.51 3.24 -2.21
C PRO A 60 -3.45 4.20 -1.48
N THR A 61 -4.65 4.36 -2.00
CA THR A 61 -5.75 5.06 -1.34
C THR A 61 -6.96 4.13 -1.34
N LEU A 62 -7.51 3.88 -0.16
CA LEU A 62 -8.67 3.02 0.03
C LEU A 62 -9.89 3.86 0.38
N VAL A 63 -11.00 3.56 -0.26
CA VAL A 63 -12.30 4.15 0.08
C VAL A 63 -13.22 3.03 0.53
N ASP A 64 -13.76 3.17 1.74
CA ASP A 64 -14.79 2.28 2.29
C ASP A 64 -15.95 3.16 2.73
N ARG A 65 -16.97 3.24 1.88
CA ARG A 65 -18.11 4.15 2.06
C ARG A 65 -17.63 5.60 2.14
N ASP A 66 -17.78 6.25 3.29
CA ASP A 66 -17.34 7.64 3.51
C ASP A 66 -15.92 7.73 4.05
N LEU A 67 -15.31 6.60 4.42
CA LEU A 67 -13.97 6.57 4.96
C LEU A 67 -12.95 6.55 3.82
N VAL A 68 -12.02 7.48 3.86
CA VAL A 68 -10.89 7.53 2.94
C VAL A 68 -9.60 7.35 3.74
N LEU A 69 -8.82 6.35 3.37
CA LEU A 69 -7.53 6.06 4.02
C LEU A 69 -6.41 6.04 3.00
N TYR A 70 -5.27 6.49 3.40
CA TYR A 70 -4.04 6.40 2.59
C TYR A 70 -2.85 6.06 3.49
N ALA A 71 -1.73 5.75 2.89
CA ALA A 71 -0.56 5.08 3.45
C ALA A 71 -0.83 3.57 3.65
N ALA A 72 0.08 2.77 3.10
CA ALA A 72 -0.11 1.31 3.06
C ALA A 72 -0.26 0.67 4.44
N SER A 73 0.49 1.16 5.44
CA SER A 73 0.40 0.65 6.80
C SER A 73 -0.96 0.91 7.44
N VAL A 74 -1.48 2.12 7.25
CA VAL A 74 -2.81 2.51 7.77
C VAL A 74 -3.91 1.67 7.11
N VAL A 75 -3.86 1.58 5.79
CA VAL A 75 -4.84 0.80 5.01
C VAL A 75 -4.81 -0.67 5.41
N SER A 76 -3.62 -1.26 5.52
CA SER A 76 -3.46 -2.67 5.87
C SER A 76 -3.98 -2.99 7.26
N GLU A 77 -3.70 -2.15 8.24
CA GLU A 77 -4.20 -2.36 9.61
C GLU A 77 -5.71 -2.20 9.68
N TYR A 78 -6.27 -1.22 8.97
CA TYR A 78 -7.72 -1.06 8.90
C TYR A 78 -8.38 -2.32 8.33
N LEU A 79 -7.86 -2.85 7.23
CA LEU A 79 -8.41 -4.05 6.60
C LEU A 79 -8.34 -5.27 7.52
N ASP A 80 -7.26 -5.41 8.27
CA ASP A 80 -7.13 -6.51 9.22
C ASP A 80 -8.15 -6.41 10.35
N GLU A 81 -8.42 -5.21 10.84
CA GLU A 81 -9.43 -4.97 11.88
C GLU A 81 -10.86 -5.07 11.34
N ARG A 82 -11.10 -4.55 10.13
CA ARG A 82 -12.42 -4.57 9.50
C ARG A 82 -12.87 -5.99 9.13
N TYR A 83 -11.92 -6.80 8.71
CA TYR A 83 -12.11 -8.20 8.33
C TYR A 83 -11.22 -9.08 9.20
N PRO A 84 -11.68 -9.45 10.40
CA PRO A 84 -10.79 -10.06 11.38
C PRO A 84 -10.36 -11.49 11.06
N HIS A 85 -10.96 -12.13 10.07
CA HIS A 85 -10.62 -13.52 9.71
C HIS A 85 -10.21 -13.65 8.25
N PRO A 86 -9.07 -14.29 7.96
CA PRO A 86 -8.04 -14.73 8.91
C PRO A 86 -7.27 -13.53 9.48
N PRO A 87 -6.84 -13.59 10.74
CA PRO A 87 -6.05 -12.50 11.32
C PRO A 87 -4.66 -12.47 10.70
N LEU A 88 -4.16 -11.28 10.41
CA LEU A 88 -2.82 -11.08 9.85
C LEU A 88 -1.84 -10.50 10.87
N MET A 89 -2.37 -9.95 11.97
CA MET A 89 -1.55 -9.43 13.06
C MET A 89 -1.54 -10.42 14.23
N PRO A 90 -0.40 -10.54 14.92
CA PRO A 90 -0.35 -11.31 16.18
C PRO A 90 -1.29 -10.73 17.23
N VAL A 91 -1.65 -11.55 18.21
CA VAL A 91 -2.61 -11.15 19.25
C VAL A 91 -1.96 -10.31 20.35
N ASP A 92 -0.76 -10.69 20.79
CA ASP A 92 -0.12 -10.05 21.94
C ASP A 92 0.60 -8.75 21.55
N PRO A 93 0.67 -7.79 22.46
CA PRO A 93 1.30 -6.49 22.18
C PRO A 93 2.77 -6.57 21.79
N LEU A 94 3.53 -7.47 22.39
CA LEU A 94 4.95 -7.62 22.09
C LEU A 94 5.18 -8.02 20.63
N SER A 95 4.48 -9.06 20.19
CA SER A 95 4.59 -9.55 18.81
C SER A 95 4.05 -8.54 17.81
N ARG A 96 2.97 -7.84 18.15
CA ARG A 96 2.42 -6.76 17.32
C ARG A 96 3.44 -5.63 17.13
N ALA A 97 4.08 -5.23 18.21
CA ALA A 97 5.12 -4.17 18.15
C ALA A 97 6.30 -4.60 17.28
N ARG A 98 6.75 -5.84 17.44
CA ARG A 98 7.84 -6.38 16.62
C ARG A 98 7.50 -6.41 15.14
N LEU A 99 6.27 -6.81 14.80
CA LEU A 99 5.82 -6.82 13.42
C LEU A 99 5.75 -5.40 12.84
N ARG A 100 5.20 -4.45 13.60
CA ARG A 100 5.15 -3.05 13.16
C ARG A 100 6.55 -2.48 12.94
N LEU A 101 7.49 -2.80 13.82
CA LEU A 101 8.87 -2.37 13.66
C LEU A 101 9.50 -2.97 12.41
N ALA A 102 9.28 -4.27 12.16
CA ALA A 102 9.78 -4.92 10.95
C ALA A 102 9.21 -4.27 9.68
N MET A 103 7.92 -3.96 9.68
CA MET A 103 7.28 -3.29 8.53
C MET A 103 7.83 -1.88 8.32
N LEU A 104 8.05 -1.15 9.40
CA LEU A 104 8.66 0.19 9.33
C LEU A 104 10.06 0.11 8.71
N ARG A 105 10.85 -0.86 9.14
CA ARG A 105 12.22 -1.05 8.62
C ARG A 105 12.21 -1.44 7.15
N LEU A 106 11.27 -2.28 6.73
CA LEU A 106 11.11 -2.61 5.31
C LEU A 106 10.82 -1.35 4.47
N GLU A 107 9.91 -0.52 4.95
CA GLU A 107 9.57 0.72 4.24
C GLU A 107 10.74 1.71 4.19
N HIS A 108 11.50 1.84 5.27
CA HIS A 108 12.62 2.76 5.33
C HIS A 108 13.88 2.25 4.62
N ASP A 109 14.19 0.96 4.81
CA ASP A 109 15.50 0.43 4.41
C ASP A 109 15.46 -0.28 3.06
N TRP A 110 14.30 -0.83 2.66
CA TRP A 110 14.19 -1.66 1.46
C TRP A 110 13.46 -0.97 0.32
N VAL A 111 12.30 -0.39 0.60
CA VAL A 111 11.43 0.20 -0.43
C VAL A 111 12.13 1.28 -1.25
N PRO A 112 12.92 2.21 -0.66
CA PRO A 112 13.61 3.21 -1.46
C PRO A 112 14.56 2.60 -2.50
N HIS A 113 15.21 1.48 -2.17
CA HIS A 113 16.10 0.80 -3.12
C HIS A 113 15.33 0.10 -4.23
N VAL A 114 14.16 -0.48 -3.89
CA VAL A 114 13.27 -1.05 -4.91
C VAL A 114 12.79 0.05 -5.87
N GLN A 115 12.38 1.19 -5.33
CA GLN A 115 11.96 2.33 -6.14
C GLN A 115 13.08 2.86 -7.03
N ALA A 116 14.30 2.89 -6.51
CA ALA A 116 15.48 3.28 -7.30
C ALA A 116 15.74 2.33 -8.48
N ILE A 117 15.52 1.03 -8.27
CA ILE A 117 15.62 0.03 -9.33
C ILE A 117 14.54 0.22 -10.38
N GLN A 118 13.32 0.50 -9.95
CA GLN A 118 12.17 0.63 -10.85
C GLN A 118 12.15 1.95 -11.63
N HIS A 119 12.51 3.05 -10.98
CA HIS A 119 12.27 4.40 -11.50
C HIS A 119 13.49 5.31 -11.50
N GLY A 120 14.59 4.89 -10.91
CA GLY A 120 15.79 5.70 -10.81
C GLY A 120 16.64 5.68 -12.10
N THR A 121 17.68 6.50 -12.08
CA THR A 121 18.71 6.46 -13.13
C THR A 121 19.44 5.12 -13.09
N LYS A 122 20.22 4.84 -14.15
CA LYS A 122 21.02 3.62 -14.21
C LYS A 122 21.94 3.48 -13.00
N VAL A 123 22.59 4.59 -12.61
CA VAL A 123 23.49 4.63 -11.44
C VAL A 123 22.72 4.35 -10.15
N GLN A 124 21.58 4.99 -9.99
CA GLN A 124 20.73 4.79 -8.82
C GLN A 124 20.19 3.35 -8.73
N ALA A 125 19.79 2.79 -9.86
CA ALA A 125 19.32 1.40 -9.93
C ALA A 125 20.41 0.41 -9.55
N GLU A 126 21.62 0.60 -10.03
CA GLU A 126 22.76 -0.26 -9.69
C GLU A 126 23.12 -0.17 -8.20
N ALA A 127 23.12 1.03 -7.65
CA ALA A 127 23.37 1.25 -6.22
C ALA A 127 22.27 0.59 -5.39
N GLY A 128 21.01 0.69 -5.82
CA GLY A 128 19.88 0.05 -5.16
C GLY A 128 19.99 -1.48 -5.17
N ARG A 129 20.33 -2.08 -6.29
CA ARG A 129 20.55 -3.53 -6.38
C ARG A 129 21.64 -4.00 -5.45
N LYS A 130 22.76 -3.28 -5.43
CA LYS A 130 23.89 -3.59 -4.55
C LYS A 130 23.46 -3.56 -3.08
N ARG A 131 22.75 -2.51 -2.68
CA ARG A 131 22.30 -2.35 -1.29
C ARG A 131 21.30 -3.42 -0.89
N LEU A 132 20.34 -3.75 -1.75
CA LEU A 132 19.38 -4.82 -1.47
C LEU A 132 20.07 -6.17 -1.32
N LYS A 133 21.06 -6.44 -2.18
CA LYS A 133 21.86 -7.66 -2.08
C LYS A 133 22.58 -7.76 -0.74
N GLU A 134 23.19 -6.67 -0.28
CA GLU A 134 23.84 -6.61 1.03
C GLU A 134 22.85 -6.87 2.16
N LEU A 135 21.67 -6.26 2.10
CA LEU A 135 20.62 -6.45 3.11
C LEU A 135 20.11 -7.89 3.14
N LEU A 136 19.99 -8.55 1.99
CA LEU A 136 19.55 -9.94 1.91
C LEU A 136 20.61 -10.92 2.43
N LEU A 137 21.88 -10.62 2.24
CA LEU A 137 22.99 -11.49 2.63
C LEU A 137 23.50 -11.20 4.03
N GLY A 138 23.23 -10.02 4.55
CA GLY A 138 23.65 -9.58 5.86
C GLY A 138 22.59 -9.67 6.90
#